data_e3926f397b084347e2be0ab955efd644
#
_entry.id   e3926f397b084347e2be0ab955efd644
#
_cell.length_a   1.000
_cell.length_b   1.000
_cell.length_c   1.000
_cell.angle_alpha   90.00
_cell.angle_beta   90.00
_cell.angle_gamma   90.00
#
_symmetry.space_group_name_H-M   'P 1'
#
loop_
_entity.id
_entity.type
_entity.pdbx_description
1 polymer ?
#
loop_
_entity_poly.entity_id
_entity_poly.type
_entity_poly.pdbx_seq_one_letter_code
_entity_poly.pdbx_strand_id
1 'polypeptide(L)'
;TLDIETTATDPADGELVSVGVGIHDRADPLTEATYGTFHRADGEASLVDRAMTRLAAADADTLVTYNGRGFALPFVEGRLDRLGADVDLPIIASPPDHLDLFRDRKRRADETGAAWPTLEACLESYGHAPPKTVWRGAPLTNGRFGEELGPAYLRTLGTETGARFRASLTEVVDHYLLGDLEATLALYYADLGESVAGTYLGTERRS
;
A
#
# COMPACT_ATOMS: atom_id res chain seq x y z
N THR A 1 5.17 -0.13 -7.99
CA THR A 1 4.03 -0.56 -7.17
C THR A 1 3.41 0.61 -6.43
N LEU A 2 2.14 0.48 -6.06
CA LEU A 2 1.37 1.47 -5.29
C LEU A 2 0.52 0.73 -4.25
N ASP A 3 0.43 1.32 -3.06
CA ASP A 3 -0.48 0.89 -2.01
C ASP A 3 -0.99 2.08 -1.19
N ILE A 4 -2.13 1.92 -0.50
CA ILE A 4 -2.77 2.97 0.29
C ILE A 4 -3.22 2.48 1.66
N GLU A 5 -3.13 3.36 2.65
CA GLU A 5 -3.64 3.12 3.99
C GLU A 5 -4.83 4.04 4.29
N THR A 6 -5.93 3.43 4.70
CA THR A 6 -7.22 4.11 4.88
C THR A 6 -7.86 3.79 6.22
N THR A 7 -8.79 4.63 6.67
CA THR A 7 -9.55 4.39 7.91
C THR A 7 -10.78 3.52 7.72
N ALA A 8 -11.22 3.28 6.47
CA ALA A 8 -12.30 2.37 6.12
C ALA A 8 -12.15 1.95 4.65
N THR A 9 -12.90 0.95 4.22
CA THR A 9 -12.87 0.44 2.84
C THR A 9 -13.77 1.21 1.87
N ASP A 10 -14.78 1.91 2.37
CA ASP A 10 -15.66 2.76 1.56
C ASP A 10 -15.12 4.21 1.59
N PRO A 11 -14.84 4.84 0.43
CA PRO A 11 -14.40 6.24 0.37
C PRO A 11 -15.45 7.23 0.90
N ALA A 12 -16.70 6.82 1.08
CA ALA A 12 -17.73 7.64 1.70
C ALA A 12 -17.51 7.80 3.21
N ASP A 13 -17.02 6.76 3.87
CA ASP A 13 -16.87 6.67 5.33
C ASP A 13 -15.41 6.76 5.77
N GLY A 14 -14.48 6.42 4.86
CA GLY A 14 -13.04 6.39 5.15
C GLY A 14 -12.30 7.64 4.71
N GLU A 15 -11.09 7.76 5.23
CA GLU A 15 -10.14 8.82 4.88
C GLU A 15 -8.79 8.19 4.50
N LEU A 16 -8.06 8.81 3.55
CA LEU A 16 -6.68 8.46 3.25
C LEU A 16 -5.76 8.91 4.39
N VAL A 17 -4.92 8.01 4.85
CA VAL A 17 -3.89 8.26 5.87
C VAL A 17 -2.52 8.37 5.23
N SER A 18 -2.19 7.42 4.36
CA SER A 18 -0.89 7.34 3.69
C SER A 18 -1.02 6.70 2.31
N VAL A 19 -0.08 7.02 1.44
CA VAL A 19 0.10 6.38 0.12
C VAL A 19 1.57 5.99 -0.01
N GLY A 20 1.82 4.79 -0.50
CA GLY A 20 3.16 4.28 -0.79
C GLY A 20 3.37 4.10 -2.29
N VAL A 21 4.56 4.42 -2.76
CA VAL A 21 5.00 4.18 -4.15
C VAL A 21 6.35 3.49 -4.10
N GLY A 22 6.45 2.33 -4.74
CA GLY A 22 7.71 1.63 -4.95
C GLY A 22 8.10 1.63 -6.42
N ILE A 23 9.39 1.80 -6.70
CA ILE A 23 9.96 1.79 -8.04
C ILE A 23 11.09 0.78 -8.06
N HIS A 24 11.09 -0.08 -9.05
CA HIS A 24 12.09 -1.11 -9.21
C HIS A 24 12.39 -1.33 -10.70
N ASP A 25 13.66 -1.41 -11.05
CA ASP A 25 14.08 -1.90 -12.37
C ASP A 25 14.18 -3.43 -12.30
N ARG A 26 13.52 -4.11 -13.22
CA ARG A 26 13.52 -5.58 -13.25
C ARG A 26 14.91 -6.18 -13.45
N ALA A 27 15.86 -5.43 -13.99
CA ALA A 27 17.24 -5.89 -14.18
C ALA A 27 18.03 -5.93 -12.86
N ASP A 28 17.57 -5.23 -11.82
CA ASP A 28 18.24 -5.09 -10.55
C ASP A 28 17.69 -6.06 -9.49
N PRO A 29 18.45 -6.39 -8.43
CA PRO A 29 17.92 -7.09 -7.27
C PRO A 29 16.79 -6.30 -6.58
N LEU A 30 15.77 -6.99 -6.04
CA LEU A 30 14.64 -6.34 -5.35
C LEU A 30 15.10 -5.46 -4.16
N THR A 31 16.25 -5.79 -3.55
CA THR A 31 16.86 -4.97 -2.49
C THR A 31 17.29 -3.57 -2.95
N GLU A 32 17.36 -3.33 -4.26
CA GLU A 32 17.66 -2.01 -4.86
C GLU A 32 16.39 -1.22 -5.21
N ALA A 33 15.21 -1.80 -4.97
CA ALA A 33 13.96 -1.08 -5.11
C ALA A 33 13.95 0.18 -4.23
N THR A 34 13.42 1.27 -4.77
CA THR A 34 13.27 2.52 -4.04
C THR A 34 11.82 2.73 -3.66
N TYR A 35 11.58 3.07 -2.40
CA TYR A 35 10.25 3.28 -1.86
C TYR A 35 10.08 4.72 -1.39
N GLY A 36 8.89 5.29 -1.61
CA GLY A 36 8.47 6.57 -1.08
C GLY A 36 7.15 6.42 -0.33
N THR A 37 7.11 6.90 0.92
CA THR A 37 5.89 6.97 1.71
C THR A 37 5.44 8.42 1.80
N PHE A 38 4.16 8.64 1.60
CA PHE A 38 3.52 9.94 1.66
C PHE A 38 2.44 9.87 2.73
N HIS A 39 2.54 10.74 3.72
CA HIS A 39 1.60 10.78 4.82
C HIS A 39 0.75 12.04 4.76
N ARG A 40 -0.48 11.92 5.25
CA ARG A 40 -1.39 13.05 5.37
C ARG A 40 -0.84 14.07 6.35
N ALA A 41 -0.72 15.30 5.89
CA ALA A 41 -0.32 16.47 6.68
C ALA A 41 -1.27 17.64 6.38
N ASP A 42 -1.35 18.06 5.11
CA ASP A 42 -2.07 19.24 4.64
C ASP A 42 -3.36 18.87 3.87
N GLY A 43 -3.92 17.69 4.14
CA GLY A 43 -5.13 17.18 3.49
C GLY A 43 -4.88 16.02 2.54
N GLU A 44 -5.97 15.35 2.12
CA GLU A 44 -5.91 14.16 1.26
C GLU A 44 -5.50 14.50 -0.17
N ALA A 45 -6.02 15.58 -0.74
CA ALA A 45 -5.68 15.99 -2.10
C ALA A 45 -4.17 16.24 -2.25
N SER A 46 -3.55 16.95 -1.29
CA SER A 46 -2.10 17.17 -1.28
C SER A 46 -1.30 15.88 -1.09
N LEU A 47 -1.81 14.94 -0.30
CA LEU A 47 -1.21 13.62 -0.13
C LEU A 47 -1.20 12.86 -1.47
N VAL A 48 -2.35 12.78 -2.14
CA VAL A 48 -2.51 12.09 -3.43
C VAL A 48 -1.66 12.75 -4.51
N ASP A 49 -1.68 14.08 -4.62
CA ASP A 49 -0.89 14.83 -5.62
C ASP A 49 0.60 14.51 -5.52
N ARG A 50 1.17 14.52 -4.32
CA ARG A 50 2.58 14.17 -4.09
C ARG A 50 2.91 12.71 -4.48
N ALA A 51 2.03 11.78 -4.14
CA ALA A 51 2.22 10.38 -4.47
C ALA A 51 2.08 10.13 -5.98
N MET A 52 1.08 10.72 -6.64
CA MET A 52 0.86 10.59 -8.08
C MET A 52 1.97 11.28 -8.88
N THR A 53 2.46 12.42 -8.42
CA THR A 53 3.66 13.08 -9.00
C THR A 53 4.88 12.15 -8.92
N ARG A 54 5.10 11.46 -7.80
CA ARG A 54 6.20 10.48 -7.67
C ARG A 54 6.01 9.29 -8.60
N LEU A 55 4.78 8.79 -8.73
CA LEU A 55 4.46 7.67 -9.61
C LEU A 55 4.65 8.06 -11.09
N ALA A 56 4.18 9.24 -11.50
CA ALA A 56 4.36 9.74 -12.86
C ALA A 56 5.84 9.98 -13.21
N ALA A 57 6.63 10.46 -12.26
CA ALA A 57 8.07 10.70 -12.45
C ALA A 57 8.92 9.41 -12.49
N ALA A 58 8.34 8.26 -12.24
CA ALA A 58 9.05 6.98 -12.27
C ALA A 58 9.46 6.55 -13.69
N ASP A 59 8.77 7.06 -14.72
CA ASP A 59 8.93 6.65 -16.13
C ASP A 59 8.89 5.11 -16.30
N ALA A 60 8.02 4.48 -15.49
CA ALA A 60 7.87 3.03 -15.47
C ALA A 60 6.87 2.59 -16.54
N ASP A 61 7.06 1.39 -17.07
CA ASP A 61 6.22 0.80 -18.11
C ASP A 61 5.06 -0.04 -17.56
N THR A 62 5.12 -0.41 -16.27
CA THR A 62 4.11 -1.26 -15.64
C THR A 62 3.88 -0.87 -14.18
N LEU A 63 2.62 -0.66 -13.80
CA LEU A 63 2.18 -0.55 -12.41
C LEU A 63 1.76 -1.93 -11.89
N VAL A 64 2.40 -2.42 -10.84
CA VAL A 64 2.04 -3.67 -10.18
C VAL A 64 1.37 -3.36 -8.85
N THR A 65 0.19 -3.92 -8.59
CA THR A 65 -0.53 -3.74 -7.32
C THR A 65 -1.13 -5.05 -6.82
N TYR A 66 -1.53 -5.07 -5.55
CA TYR A 66 -2.41 -6.09 -4.99
C TYR A 66 -3.76 -5.46 -4.62
N ASN A 67 -4.79 -5.76 -5.43
CA ASN A 67 -6.14 -5.14 -5.34
C ASN A 67 -6.18 -3.63 -5.64
N GLY A 68 -5.22 -3.11 -6.41
CA GLY A 68 -5.19 -1.70 -6.77
C GLY A 68 -6.36 -1.25 -7.63
N ARG A 69 -6.77 -2.10 -8.59
CA ARG A 69 -7.92 -1.83 -9.48
C ARG A 69 -9.27 -2.04 -8.80
N GLY A 70 -9.33 -2.91 -7.78
CA GLY A 70 -10.57 -3.20 -7.08
C GLY A 70 -10.76 -2.34 -5.83
N PHE A 71 -9.71 -1.74 -5.31
CA PHE A 71 -9.76 -0.98 -4.06
C PHE A 71 -8.97 0.33 -4.13
N ALA A 72 -7.63 0.29 -4.25
CA ALA A 72 -6.80 1.47 -3.99
C ALA A 72 -7.13 2.65 -4.92
N LEU A 73 -7.17 2.43 -6.24
CA LEU A 73 -7.46 3.52 -7.20
C LEU A 73 -8.91 4.00 -7.10
N PRO A 74 -9.95 3.14 -7.07
CA PRO A 74 -11.33 3.58 -6.84
C PRO A 74 -11.53 4.34 -5.52
N PHE A 75 -10.80 3.95 -4.46
CA PHE A 75 -10.85 4.68 -3.20
C PHE A 75 -10.28 6.08 -3.34
N VAL A 76 -9.09 6.21 -3.97
CA VAL A 76 -8.46 7.52 -4.23
C VAL A 76 -9.38 8.41 -5.08
N GLU A 77 -9.90 7.88 -6.20
CA GLU A 77 -10.84 8.61 -7.07
C GLU A 77 -12.08 9.08 -6.29
N GLY A 78 -12.71 8.17 -5.53
CA GLY A 78 -13.88 8.51 -4.73
C GLY A 78 -13.61 9.55 -3.64
N ARG A 79 -12.39 9.60 -3.08
CA ARG A 79 -11.98 10.65 -2.13
C ARG A 79 -11.78 11.99 -2.83
N LEU A 80 -11.08 11.99 -3.97
CA LEU A 80 -10.87 13.21 -4.76
C LEU A 80 -12.18 13.82 -5.21
N ASP A 81 -13.12 13.02 -5.72
CA ASP A 81 -14.47 13.45 -6.12
C ASP A 81 -15.20 14.13 -4.96
N ARG A 82 -15.18 13.52 -3.77
CA ARG A 82 -15.84 14.06 -2.57
C ARG A 82 -15.22 15.37 -2.08
N LEU A 83 -13.94 15.54 -2.29
CA LEU A 83 -13.20 16.75 -1.94
C LEU A 83 -13.32 17.84 -3.02
N GLY A 84 -13.85 17.51 -4.19
CA GLY A 84 -13.84 18.41 -5.36
C GLY A 84 -12.42 18.75 -5.80
N ALA A 85 -11.48 17.81 -5.61
CA ALA A 85 -10.08 18.00 -5.92
C ALA A 85 -9.76 17.44 -7.31
N ASP A 86 -9.03 18.21 -8.11
CA ASP A 86 -8.59 17.86 -9.44
C ASP A 86 -7.12 17.42 -9.36
N VAL A 87 -6.91 16.10 -9.24
CA VAL A 87 -5.58 15.47 -9.22
C VAL A 87 -5.58 14.36 -10.25
N ASP A 88 -4.72 14.48 -11.26
CA ASP A 88 -4.59 13.50 -12.32
C ASP A 88 -3.93 12.21 -11.83
N LEU A 89 -4.57 11.08 -12.11
CA LEU A 89 -3.93 9.78 -11.99
C LEU A 89 -3.08 9.52 -13.25
N PRO A 90 -1.82 9.06 -13.12
CA PRO A 90 -0.97 8.81 -14.27
C PRO A 90 -1.51 7.68 -15.15
N ILE A 91 -1.24 7.73 -16.45
CA ILE A 91 -1.74 6.76 -17.46
C ILE A 91 -1.41 5.32 -17.07
N ILE A 92 -0.25 5.07 -16.48
CA ILE A 92 0.19 3.76 -15.99
C ILE A 92 -0.79 3.14 -14.96
N ALA A 93 -1.65 3.93 -14.33
CA ALA A 93 -2.70 3.42 -13.44
C ALA A 93 -3.87 2.75 -14.19
N SER A 94 -3.90 2.86 -15.53
CA SER A 94 -4.93 2.30 -16.39
C SER A 94 -4.43 1.07 -17.17
N PRO A 95 -5.33 0.15 -17.60
CA PRO A 95 -4.95 -0.91 -18.52
C PRO A 95 -4.48 -0.35 -19.88
N PRO A 96 -3.52 -1.02 -20.56
CA PRO A 96 -2.94 -2.34 -20.24
C PRO A 96 -1.79 -2.31 -19.23
N ASP A 97 -1.30 -1.13 -18.83
CA ASP A 97 -0.05 -0.94 -18.11
C ASP A 97 -0.17 -1.20 -16.61
N HIS A 98 -1.39 -1.47 -16.13
CA HIS A 98 -1.67 -1.79 -14.72
C HIS A 98 -1.95 -3.29 -14.53
N LEU A 99 -1.01 -3.98 -13.90
CA LEU A 99 -1.11 -5.38 -13.49
C LEU A 99 -1.57 -5.49 -12.03
N ASP A 100 -2.81 -5.93 -11.82
CA ASP A 100 -3.35 -6.19 -10.48
C ASP A 100 -3.26 -7.69 -10.17
N LEU A 101 -2.34 -8.06 -9.27
CA LEU A 101 -2.06 -9.44 -8.89
C LEU A 101 -3.20 -10.14 -8.14
N PHE A 102 -4.11 -9.38 -7.55
CA PHE A 102 -5.27 -9.93 -6.84
C PHE A 102 -6.37 -10.42 -7.79
N ARG A 103 -6.51 -9.81 -8.96
CA ARG A 103 -7.66 -10.02 -9.84
C ARG A 103 -7.89 -11.48 -10.23
N ASP A 104 -6.85 -12.17 -10.68
CA ASP A 104 -6.96 -13.58 -11.06
C ASP A 104 -7.11 -14.51 -9.86
N ARG A 105 -6.49 -14.18 -8.75
CA ARG A 105 -6.62 -14.89 -7.48
C ARG A 105 -8.04 -14.79 -6.94
N LYS A 106 -8.62 -13.60 -6.96
CA LYS A 106 -10.02 -13.37 -6.60
C LYS A 106 -10.96 -14.20 -7.47
N ARG A 107 -10.80 -14.14 -8.80
CA ARG A 107 -11.63 -14.90 -9.73
C ARG A 107 -11.58 -16.42 -9.44
N ARG A 108 -10.39 -16.99 -9.21
CA ARG A 108 -10.25 -18.41 -8.86
C ARG A 108 -10.89 -18.75 -7.52
N ALA A 109 -10.79 -17.88 -6.54
CA ALA A 109 -11.44 -18.07 -5.24
C ALA A 109 -12.97 -18.04 -5.38
N ASP A 110 -13.51 -17.09 -6.15
CA ASP A 110 -14.95 -16.99 -6.44
C ASP A 110 -15.47 -18.25 -7.16
N GLU A 111 -14.72 -18.78 -8.15
CA GLU A 111 -15.07 -20.00 -8.89
C GLU A 111 -15.12 -21.25 -7.99
N THR A 112 -14.31 -21.29 -6.94
CA THR A 112 -14.22 -22.44 -6.03
C THR A 112 -14.98 -22.26 -4.72
N GLY A 113 -15.55 -21.08 -4.46
CA GLY A 113 -16.19 -20.73 -3.19
C GLY A 113 -15.20 -20.58 -2.03
N ALA A 114 -13.91 -20.38 -2.33
CA ALA A 114 -12.88 -20.17 -1.33
C ALA A 114 -12.84 -18.71 -0.85
N ALA A 115 -12.24 -18.48 0.33
CA ALA A 115 -11.95 -17.14 0.78
C ALA A 115 -10.92 -16.45 -0.15
N TRP A 116 -11.07 -15.16 -0.36
CA TRP A 116 -10.09 -14.39 -1.11
C TRP A 116 -8.73 -14.41 -0.39
N PRO A 117 -7.64 -14.75 -1.09
CA PRO A 117 -6.34 -14.82 -0.46
C PRO A 117 -5.82 -13.42 -0.12
N THR A 118 -5.14 -13.30 1.01
CA THR A 118 -4.40 -12.10 1.37
C THR A 118 -3.04 -12.09 0.68
N LEU A 119 -2.38 -10.92 0.62
CA LEU A 119 -1.04 -10.79 0.07
C LEU A 119 -0.04 -11.70 0.80
N GLU A 120 -0.13 -11.74 2.14
CA GLU A 120 0.72 -12.56 2.98
C GLU A 120 0.51 -14.07 2.69
N ALA A 121 -0.75 -14.51 2.59
CA ALA A 121 -1.05 -15.91 2.27
C ALA A 121 -0.51 -16.31 0.88
N CYS A 122 -0.55 -15.40 -0.09
CA CYS A 122 0.06 -15.63 -1.39
C CYS A 122 1.57 -15.78 -1.30
N LEU A 123 2.27 -14.91 -0.58
CA LEU A 123 3.72 -15.01 -0.38
C LEU A 123 4.12 -16.31 0.34
N GLU A 124 3.40 -16.67 1.41
CA GLU A 124 3.63 -17.91 2.16
C GLU A 124 3.47 -19.14 1.27
N SER A 125 2.54 -19.11 0.30
CA SER A 125 2.37 -20.23 -0.65
C SER A 125 3.57 -20.44 -1.58
N TYR A 126 4.39 -19.41 -1.78
CA TYR A 126 5.66 -19.46 -2.50
C TYR A 126 6.88 -19.69 -1.57
N GLY A 127 6.65 -19.86 -0.28
CA GLY A 127 7.72 -20.07 0.71
C GLY A 127 8.40 -18.78 1.19
N HIS A 128 7.86 -17.62 0.85
CA HIS A 128 8.37 -16.34 1.37
C HIS A 128 7.68 -15.98 2.69
N ALA A 129 8.47 -15.55 3.67
CA ALA A 129 7.92 -15.01 4.91
C ALA A 129 7.47 -13.56 4.68
N PRO A 130 6.19 -13.20 4.90
CA PRO A 130 5.75 -11.82 4.78
C PRO A 130 6.36 -10.94 5.88
N PRO A 131 6.51 -9.61 5.64
CA PRO A 131 6.86 -8.68 6.69
C PRO A 131 5.75 -8.62 7.76
N LYS A 132 6.13 -8.37 9.01
CA LYS A 132 5.18 -8.32 10.15
C LYS A 132 5.35 -7.03 10.91
N THR A 133 4.26 -6.29 11.04
CA THR A 133 4.18 -5.11 11.91
C THR A 133 3.34 -5.44 13.13
N VAL A 134 3.91 -5.26 14.31
CA VAL A 134 3.20 -5.43 15.60
C VAL A 134 3.00 -4.06 16.22
N TRP A 135 1.76 -3.70 16.48
CA TRP A 135 1.39 -2.45 17.12
C TRP A 135 0.51 -2.70 18.34
N ARG A 136 0.87 -2.10 19.48
CA ARG A 136 0.20 -2.34 20.78
C ARG A 136 0.09 -3.82 21.14
N GLY A 137 1.17 -4.55 20.91
CA GLY A 137 1.28 -5.96 21.31
C GLY A 137 0.53 -6.97 20.45
N ALA A 138 -0.07 -6.56 19.33
CA ALA A 138 -0.75 -7.47 18.40
C ALA A 138 -0.40 -7.16 16.93
N PRO A 139 -0.43 -8.15 16.03
CA PRO A 139 -0.20 -7.95 14.62
C PRO A 139 -1.11 -6.86 14.03
N LEU A 140 -0.55 -5.96 13.26
CA LEU A 140 -1.30 -4.97 12.50
C LEU A 140 -1.90 -5.67 11.27
N THR A 141 -3.17 -5.43 11.04
CA THR A 141 -3.95 -5.90 9.89
C THR A 141 -4.66 -4.70 9.29
N ASN A 142 -5.16 -4.81 8.06
CA ASN A 142 -5.93 -3.74 7.41
C ASN A 142 -7.11 -3.26 8.30
N GLY A 143 -7.84 -4.18 8.93
CA GLY A 143 -8.92 -3.83 9.87
C GLY A 143 -8.40 -3.03 11.06
N ARG A 144 -7.34 -3.48 11.72
CA ARG A 144 -6.74 -2.76 12.85
C ARG A 144 -6.09 -1.44 12.42
N PHE A 145 -5.54 -1.39 11.21
CA PHE A 145 -5.07 -0.12 10.68
C PHE A 145 -6.22 0.88 10.59
N GLY A 146 -7.30 0.51 9.94
CA GLY A 146 -8.47 1.37 9.74
C GLY A 146 -9.14 1.78 11.05
N GLU A 147 -9.32 0.85 11.99
CA GLU A 147 -10.04 1.10 13.25
C GLU A 147 -9.19 1.76 14.34
N GLU A 148 -7.88 1.52 14.36
CA GLU A 148 -7.03 1.92 15.47
C GLU A 148 -5.90 2.88 15.06
N LEU A 149 -4.96 2.44 14.18
CA LEU A 149 -3.73 3.17 13.87
C LEU A 149 -4.00 4.41 13.01
N GLY A 150 -4.77 4.28 11.94
CA GLY A 150 -5.13 5.37 11.06
C GLY A 150 -5.82 6.53 11.79
N PRO A 151 -6.90 6.28 12.55
CA PRO A 151 -7.52 7.31 13.38
C PRO A 151 -6.58 7.88 14.45
N ALA A 152 -5.68 7.06 15.03
CA ALA A 152 -4.69 7.55 15.98
C ALA A 152 -3.71 8.51 15.31
N TYR A 153 -3.24 8.18 14.10
CA TYR A 153 -2.38 9.05 13.29
C TYR A 153 -3.09 10.37 12.96
N LEU A 154 -4.32 10.32 12.43
CA LEU A 154 -5.07 11.51 12.03
C LEU A 154 -5.33 12.48 13.19
N ARG A 155 -5.56 11.96 14.40
CA ARG A 155 -5.71 12.81 15.61
C ARG A 155 -4.44 13.57 15.98
N THR A 156 -3.28 13.22 15.45
CA THR A 156 -2.04 13.97 15.69
C THR A 156 -1.87 15.19 14.77
N LEU A 157 -2.70 15.29 13.74
CA LEU A 157 -2.62 16.40 12.80
C LEU A 157 -3.10 17.71 13.43
N GLY A 158 -2.48 18.81 13.06
CA GLY A 158 -2.89 20.17 13.47
C GLY A 158 -2.57 20.56 14.91
N THR A 159 -1.85 19.73 15.69
CA THR A 159 -1.47 20.04 17.08
C THR A 159 0.04 19.89 17.33
N GLU A 160 0.66 20.79 18.11
CA GLU A 160 2.07 20.69 18.49
C GLU A 160 2.36 19.43 19.32
N THR A 161 1.46 19.13 20.27
CA THR A 161 1.58 17.91 21.09
C THR A 161 1.48 16.66 20.23
N GLY A 162 0.62 16.67 19.20
CA GLY A 162 0.49 15.59 18.22
C GLY A 162 1.76 15.34 17.42
N ALA A 163 2.54 16.37 17.13
CA ALA A 163 3.74 16.25 16.31
C ALA A 163 4.76 15.23 16.87
N ARG A 164 4.93 15.16 18.19
CA ARG A 164 5.84 14.20 18.85
C ARG A 164 5.34 12.76 18.72
N PHE A 165 4.03 12.55 18.93
CA PHE A 165 3.41 11.23 18.78
C PHE A 165 3.35 10.81 17.31
N ARG A 166 3.14 11.75 16.40
CA ARG A 166 3.09 11.49 14.96
C ARG A 166 4.37 10.83 14.45
N ALA A 167 5.54 11.32 14.84
CA ALA A 167 6.81 10.71 14.41
C ALA A 167 6.86 9.21 14.74
N SER A 168 6.49 8.82 15.96
CA SER A 168 6.45 7.41 16.36
C SER A 168 5.38 6.60 15.61
N LEU A 169 4.22 7.18 15.33
CA LEU A 169 3.18 6.51 14.55
C LEU A 169 3.59 6.38 13.07
N THR A 170 4.24 7.42 12.52
CA THR A 170 4.77 7.41 11.14
C THR A 170 5.71 6.22 10.94
N GLU A 171 6.62 5.97 11.85
CA GLU A 171 7.53 4.82 11.74
C GLU A 171 6.81 3.46 11.69
N VAL A 172 5.66 3.33 12.37
CA VAL A 172 4.83 2.10 12.34
C VAL A 172 4.11 2.01 11.00
N VAL A 173 3.51 3.11 10.55
CA VAL A 173 2.85 3.20 9.24
C VAL A 173 3.84 2.92 8.11
N ASP A 174 5.04 3.51 8.17
CA ASP A 174 6.10 3.27 7.20
C ASP A 174 6.45 1.79 7.09
N HIS A 175 6.72 1.13 8.20
CA HIS A 175 7.09 -0.29 8.16
C HIS A 175 5.96 -1.16 7.58
N TYR A 176 4.72 -0.84 7.90
CA TYR A 176 3.55 -1.57 7.40
C TYR A 176 3.43 -1.36 5.88
N LEU A 177 3.35 -0.12 5.44
CA LEU A 177 3.19 0.25 4.03
C LEU A 177 4.38 -0.17 3.15
N LEU A 178 5.62 0.02 3.62
CA LEU A 178 6.83 -0.43 2.90
C LEU A 178 6.91 -1.94 2.79
N GLY A 179 6.44 -2.65 3.83
CA GLY A 179 6.29 -4.10 3.81
C GLY A 179 5.34 -4.56 2.72
N ASP A 180 4.18 -3.93 2.59
CA ASP A 180 3.17 -4.29 1.59
C ASP A 180 3.62 -3.95 0.16
N LEU A 181 4.33 -2.84 -0.04
CA LEU A 181 4.94 -2.49 -1.34
C LEU A 181 5.97 -3.53 -1.77
N GLU A 182 6.91 -3.91 -0.90
CA GLU A 182 7.92 -4.92 -1.21
C GLU A 182 7.28 -6.31 -1.39
N ALA A 183 6.31 -6.67 -0.55
CA ALA A 183 5.55 -7.91 -0.65
C ALA A 183 4.83 -8.04 -2.00
N THR A 184 4.28 -6.94 -2.51
CA THR A 184 3.63 -6.91 -3.83
C THR A 184 4.63 -7.16 -4.96
N LEU A 185 5.80 -6.53 -4.93
CA LEU A 185 6.87 -6.80 -5.92
C LEU A 185 7.41 -8.22 -5.79
N ALA A 186 7.64 -8.71 -4.57
CA ALA A 186 8.09 -10.07 -4.34
C ALA A 186 7.09 -11.11 -4.86
N LEU A 187 5.79 -10.87 -4.68
CA LEU A 187 4.75 -11.74 -5.24
C LEU A 187 4.75 -11.72 -6.76
N TYR A 188 4.96 -10.56 -7.38
CA TYR A 188 5.10 -10.45 -8.83
C TYR A 188 6.25 -11.33 -9.36
N TYR A 189 7.43 -11.30 -8.72
CA TYR A 189 8.57 -12.15 -9.10
C TYR A 189 8.32 -13.62 -8.82
N ALA A 190 7.68 -13.95 -7.71
CA ALA A 190 7.30 -15.34 -7.41
C ALA A 190 6.33 -15.92 -8.45
N ASP A 191 5.40 -15.10 -8.97
CA ASP A 191 4.50 -15.49 -10.07
C ASP A 191 5.26 -15.78 -11.38
N LEU A 192 6.42 -15.17 -11.58
CA LEU A 192 7.32 -15.45 -12.70
C LEU A 192 8.25 -16.63 -12.45
N GLY A 193 8.20 -17.26 -11.27
CA GLY A 193 9.08 -18.35 -10.88
C GLY A 193 10.47 -17.90 -10.43
N GLU A 194 10.64 -16.64 -10.13
CA GLU A 194 11.90 -16.04 -9.68
C GLU A 194 11.95 -16.00 -8.14
N SER A 195 13.10 -16.33 -7.56
CA SER A 195 13.34 -16.20 -6.12
C SER A 195 13.92 -14.84 -5.84
N VAL A 196 13.34 -14.12 -4.88
CA VAL A 196 13.79 -12.77 -4.50
C VAL A 196 14.10 -12.69 -3.01
N ALA A 197 15.08 -11.84 -2.68
CA ALA A 197 15.35 -11.41 -1.33
C ALA A 197 14.98 -9.92 -1.22
N GLY A 198 14.26 -9.56 -0.18
CA GLY A 198 13.86 -8.18 0.07
C GLY A 198 14.47 -7.62 1.35
N THR A 199 14.26 -6.35 1.57
CA THR A 199 14.69 -5.64 2.79
C THR A 199 13.70 -5.87 3.94
N TYR A 200 12.41 -5.94 3.62
CA TYR A 200 11.31 -6.08 4.60
C TYR A 200 10.82 -7.53 4.73
N LEU A 201 10.97 -8.35 3.68
CA LEU A 201 10.56 -9.76 3.72
C LEU A 201 11.16 -10.49 4.92
N GLY A 202 10.31 -11.17 5.69
CA GLY A 202 10.73 -11.92 6.89
C GLY A 202 11.10 -11.06 8.09
N THR A 203 10.98 -9.73 8.00
CA THR A 203 11.24 -8.83 9.13
C THR A 203 10.03 -8.72 10.06
N GLU A 204 10.29 -8.38 11.32
CA GLU A 204 9.25 -8.06 12.29
C GLU A 204 9.61 -6.75 13.00
N ARG A 205 8.70 -5.77 12.95
CA ARG A 205 8.78 -4.55 13.75
C ARG A 205 7.76 -4.60 14.88
N ARG A 206 8.22 -4.30 16.09
CA ARG A 206 7.37 -4.15 17.27
C ARG A 206 7.42 -2.72 17.80
N SER A 207 6.27 -2.16 18.12
CA SER A 207 6.13 -0.82 18.72
C SER A 207 5.19 -0.88 19.94
#